data_4d89ab9741c2a5940ba3b631741969f0
#
_entry.id   4d89ab9741c2a5940ba3b631741969f0
#
_cell.length_a   1.000
_cell.length_b   1.000
_cell.length_c   1.000
_cell.angle_alpha   90.00
_cell.angle_beta   90.00
_cell.angle_gamma   90.00
#
_symmetry.space_group_name_H-M   'P 1'
#
loop_
_entity.id
_entity.type
_entity.pdbx_description
1 polymer ?
#
loop_
_entity_poly.entity_id
_entity_poly.type
_entity_poly.pdbx_seq_one_letter_code
_entity_poly.pdbx_strand_id
1 'polypeptide(L)'
;MEMTRTIHPIGQGAFYTECFEDNTYNVVYDCGSETTFSGRGKLIDSEITQTFKKGEVINALFISHFHNDHINGIEKLLKHCKVEYIFLPIIDNISKLLLITSNDNKDIVDFILSPSDYIKRISDNTTIISVNADNLDNENYQEGLFDLSQEQSIRRETIPSGTRIVFSSYNTKWEYIPFNFNNQQLIMDIEKAYRDNGRIIPDANKIDKTELDFANIIFNQILNLGSKRNSHSMILYSGASNPQDWDCGVMYNNFCIHKYCIHRCYYCKMTTGCFYFGDFDLNIQSALKNISIKYNTVKDNISIMQVPHHGSIHNFNINIFNFLPSLNI
;
A
#
# COMPACT_ATOMS: atom_id res chain seq x y z
N MET A 1 8.92 4.81 23.68
CA MET A 1 7.77 4.97 22.75
C MET A 1 7.25 3.58 22.44
N GLU A 2 5.97 3.36 22.61
CA GLU A 2 5.28 2.10 22.29
C GLU A 2 4.52 2.26 20.97
N MET A 3 4.54 1.23 20.11
CA MET A 3 3.78 1.18 18.88
C MET A 3 3.02 -0.13 18.81
N THR A 4 1.73 -0.04 18.52
CA THR A 4 0.88 -1.20 18.28
C THR A 4 0.55 -1.29 16.79
N ARG A 5 0.92 -2.40 16.16
CA ARG A 5 0.52 -2.74 14.79
C ARG A 5 -0.64 -3.71 14.83
N THR A 6 -1.72 -3.36 14.16
CA THR A 6 -2.92 -4.20 14.11
C THR A 6 -3.25 -4.60 12.68
N ILE A 7 -3.45 -5.89 12.48
CA ILE A 7 -4.02 -6.48 11.27
C ILE A 7 -5.50 -6.71 11.56
N HIS A 8 -6.37 -5.92 10.95
CA HIS A 8 -7.80 -5.95 11.25
C HIS A 8 -8.52 -7.12 10.57
N PRO A 9 -9.44 -7.80 11.28
CA PRO A 9 -10.14 -8.99 10.78
C PRO A 9 -11.31 -8.59 9.86
N ILE A 10 -11.03 -7.99 8.72
CA ILE A 10 -12.03 -7.46 7.78
C ILE A 10 -12.46 -8.45 6.69
N GLY A 11 -12.03 -9.71 6.76
CA GLY A 11 -12.30 -10.71 5.73
C GLY A 11 -11.49 -10.46 4.46
N GLN A 12 -12.14 -10.47 3.29
CA GLN A 12 -11.47 -10.16 2.02
C GLN A 12 -11.28 -8.65 1.91
N GLY A 13 -10.05 -8.19 2.02
CA GLY A 13 -9.67 -6.79 1.95
C GLY A 13 -8.42 -6.47 2.75
N ALA A 14 -8.11 -5.18 2.86
CA ALA A 14 -6.93 -4.70 3.56
C ALA A 14 -7.26 -3.50 4.47
N PHE A 15 -6.93 -3.66 5.74
CA PHE A 15 -6.98 -2.59 6.73
C PHE A 15 -5.95 -2.88 7.81
N TYR A 16 -4.88 -2.11 7.83
CA TYR A 16 -3.79 -2.24 8.80
C TYR A 16 -3.57 -0.89 9.47
N THR A 17 -3.34 -0.91 10.78
CA THR A 17 -3.08 0.31 11.55
C THR A 17 -1.81 0.19 12.35
N GLU A 18 -1.09 1.29 12.49
CA GLU A 18 0.02 1.49 13.42
C GLU A 18 -0.32 2.67 14.31
N CYS A 19 -0.49 2.42 15.61
CA CYS A 19 -0.84 3.41 16.61
C CYS A 19 0.31 3.56 17.59
N PHE A 20 0.79 4.79 17.77
CA PHE A 20 1.89 5.14 18.66
C PHE A 20 1.35 5.80 19.93
N GLU A 21 1.87 5.41 21.09
CA GLU A 21 1.62 6.03 22.40
C GLU A 21 0.19 6.58 22.59
N ASP A 22 -0.74 5.70 22.93
CA ASP A 22 -2.13 6.08 23.22
C ASP A 22 -2.84 6.87 22.07
N ASN A 23 -2.56 6.51 20.83
CA ASN A 23 -3.13 7.13 19.62
C ASN A 23 -2.69 8.59 19.41
N THR A 24 -1.53 8.99 19.90
CA THR A 24 -0.98 10.32 19.62
C THR A 24 -0.53 10.47 18.17
N TYR A 25 -0.22 9.34 17.53
CA TYR A 25 0.22 9.27 16.14
C TYR A 25 -0.30 7.98 15.51
N ASN A 26 -1.09 8.11 14.45
CA ASN A 26 -1.76 6.98 13.80
C ASN A 26 -1.44 6.93 12.31
N VAL A 27 -1.10 5.73 11.84
CA VAL A 27 -0.90 5.45 10.41
C VAL A 27 -1.78 4.30 9.98
N VAL A 28 -2.30 4.41 8.77
CA VAL A 28 -3.16 3.39 8.14
C VAL A 28 -2.52 2.98 6.81
N TYR A 29 -2.54 1.69 6.54
CA TYR A 29 -2.22 1.12 5.23
C TYR A 29 -3.45 0.38 4.70
N ASP A 30 -3.98 0.85 3.58
CA ASP A 30 -5.24 0.47 2.94
C ASP A 30 -6.47 0.61 3.85
N CYS A 31 -7.64 0.71 3.25
CA CYS A 31 -8.89 0.81 3.96
C CYS A 31 -10.04 0.29 3.08
N GLY A 32 -10.21 -1.02 3.04
CA GLY A 32 -11.27 -1.62 2.25
C GLY A 32 -11.58 -3.06 2.60
N SER A 33 -12.79 -3.50 2.28
CA SER A 33 -13.23 -4.88 2.42
C SER A 33 -14.42 -5.18 1.52
N GLU A 34 -14.41 -6.32 0.83
CA GLU A 34 -15.58 -6.85 0.13
C GLU A 34 -16.51 -7.66 1.04
N THR A 35 -16.07 -7.96 2.26
CA THR A 35 -16.89 -8.72 3.21
C THR A 35 -18.02 -7.85 3.77
N THR A 36 -19.24 -8.37 3.70
CA THR A 36 -20.44 -7.72 4.24
C THR A 36 -21.06 -8.59 5.33
N PHE A 37 -21.59 -7.95 6.37
CA PHE A 37 -22.43 -8.63 7.32
C PHE A 37 -23.87 -8.67 6.81
N SER A 38 -24.50 -9.82 6.87
CA SER A 38 -25.93 -9.97 6.56
C SER A 38 -26.77 -8.94 7.36
N GLY A 39 -27.33 -7.96 6.67
CA GLY A 39 -28.19 -6.93 7.26
C GLY A 39 -27.48 -5.81 8.05
N ARG A 40 -26.14 -5.74 8.07
CA ARG A 40 -25.39 -4.75 8.90
C ARG A 40 -24.42 -3.85 8.11
N GLY A 41 -24.43 -3.92 6.78
CA GLY A 41 -23.51 -3.11 5.96
C GLY A 41 -22.12 -3.73 5.79
N LYS A 42 -21.16 -2.92 5.35
CA LYS A 42 -19.78 -3.36 5.11
C LYS A 42 -19.05 -3.59 6.43
N LEU A 43 -18.25 -4.65 6.48
CA LEU A 43 -17.44 -4.98 7.67
C LEU A 43 -16.45 -3.85 7.98
N ILE A 44 -15.83 -3.26 6.95
CA ILE A 44 -14.88 -2.17 7.10
C ILE A 44 -15.48 -0.94 7.82
N ASP A 45 -16.75 -0.60 7.58
CA ASP A 45 -17.41 0.53 8.21
C ASP A 45 -17.51 0.36 9.73
N SER A 46 -17.79 -0.87 10.17
CA SER A 46 -17.82 -1.24 11.59
C SER A 46 -16.44 -1.19 12.22
N GLU A 47 -15.45 -1.75 11.51
CA GLU A 47 -14.08 -1.83 12.00
C GLU A 47 -13.45 -0.44 12.17
N ILE A 48 -13.66 0.48 11.22
CA ILE A 48 -13.21 1.88 11.34
C ILE A 48 -13.75 2.52 12.62
N THR A 49 -15.06 2.34 12.90
CA THR A 49 -15.69 2.98 14.07
C THR A 49 -15.33 2.32 15.40
N GLN A 50 -14.88 1.06 15.39
CA GLN A 50 -14.36 0.37 16.56
C GLN A 50 -12.91 0.73 16.85
N THR A 51 -12.12 0.94 15.77
CA THR A 51 -10.68 1.24 15.87
C THR A 51 -10.43 2.68 16.29
N PHE A 52 -11.15 3.63 15.69
CA PHE A 52 -10.93 5.06 15.89
C PHE A 52 -12.15 5.75 16.49
N LYS A 53 -11.90 6.70 17.39
CA LYS A 53 -12.93 7.62 17.86
C LYS A 53 -13.30 8.61 16.75
N LYS A 54 -14.53 9.11 16.76
CA LYS A 54 -14.96 10.15 15.83
C LYS A 54 -14.09 11.40 15.97
N GLY A 55 -13.53 11.86 14.85
CA GLY A 55 -12.64 13.03 14.80
C GLY A 55 -11.19 12.74 15.21
N GLU A 56 -10.85 11.49 15.48
CA GLU A 56 -9.46 11.10 15.77
C GLU A 56 -8.56 11.38 14.58
N VAL A 57 -7.31 11.79 14.86
CA VAL A 57 -6.35 12.14 13.81
C VAL A 57 -5.67 10.88 13.29
N ILE A 58 -5.66 10.74 11.97
CA ILE A 58 -4.82 9.81 11.23
C ILE A 58 -3.77 10.64 10.51
N ASN A 59 -2.52 10.50 10.91
CA ASN A 59 -1.43 11.33 10.39
C ASN A 59 -1.04 10.94 8.98
N ALA A 60 -1.09 9.64 8.65
CA ALA A 60 -0.87 9.18 7.28
C ALA A 60 -1.76 7.99 6.91
N LEU A 61 -2.33 8.02 5.71
CA LEU A 61 -2.99 6.91 5.05
C LEU A 61 -2.19 6.57 3.79
N PHE A 62 -1.68 5.36 3.69
CA PHE A 62 -1.03 4.84 2.50
C PHE A 62 -2.01 3.92 1.76
N ILE A 63 -2.18 4.12 0.46
CA ILE A 63 -3.01 3.28 -0.39
C ILE A 63 -2.11 2.49 -1.32
N SER A 64 -2.20 1.16 -1.25
CA SER A 64 -1.39 0.27 -2.08
C SER A 64 -1.79 0.34 -3.55
N HIS A 65 -3.08 0.22 -3.83
CA HIS A 65 -3.66 0.26 -5.17
C HIS A 65 -5.18 0.52 -5.09
N PHE A 66 -5.85 0.60 -6.24
CA PHE A 66 -7.23 1.10 -6.31
C PHE A 66 -8.28 0.03 -6.56
N HIS A 67 -8.07 -1.22 -6.10
CA HIS A 67 -9.12 -2.21 -6.07
C HIS A 67 -10.12 -1.95 -4.92
N ASN A 68 -11.36 -2.38 -5.14
CA ASN A 68 -12.47 -2.10 -4.25
C ASN A 68 -12.21 -2.52 -2.80
N ASP A 69 -11.63 -3.69 -2.59
CA ASP A 69 -11.31 -4.26 -1.27
C ASP A 69 -10.12 -3.59 -0.55
N HIS A 70 -9.50 -2.57 -1.17
CA HIS A 70 -8.45 -1.74 -0.57
C HIS A 70 -8.87 -0.29 -0.34
N ILE A 71 -9.91 0.20 -1.05
CA ILE A 71 -10.28 1.62 -1.02
C ILE A 71 -11.73 1.92 -0.64
N ASN A 72 -12.63 0.94 -0.60
CA ASN A 72 -14.06 1.20 -0.42
C ASN A 72 -14.47 1.67 0.97
N GLY A 73 -13.54 1.68 1.94
CA GLY A 73 -13.71 2.25 3.26
C GLY A 73 -13.19 3.69 3.39
N ILE A 74 -12.49 4.22 2.37
CA ILE A 74 -11.84 5.55 2.45
C ILE A 74 -12.85 6.66 2.72
N GLU A 75 -14.00 6.66 2.03
CA GLU A 75 -15.04 7.65 2.26
C GLU A 75 -15.52 7.67 3.73
N LYS A 76 -15.75 6.47 4.28
CA LYS A 76 -16.15 6.32 5.68
C LYS A 76 -15.07 6.80 6.62
N LEU A 77 -13.80 6.45 6.34
CA LEU A 77 -12.65 6.86 7.15
C LEU A 77 -12.50 8.39 7.18
N LEU A 78 -12.57 9.04 6.02
CA LEU A 78 -12.47 10.50 5.88
C LEU A 78 -13.62 11.24 6.57
N LYS A 79 -14.84 10.67 6.60
CA LYS A 79 -16.00 11.23 7.31
C LYS A 79 -15.95 10.98 8.82
N HIS A 80 -15.24 9.94 9.26
CA HIS A 80 -15.16 9.55 10.66
C HIS A 80 -13.95 10.16 11.36
N CYS A 81 -12.79 10.18 10.71
CA CYS A 81 -11.51 10.64 11.21
C CYS A 81 -11.04 11.90 10.50
N LYS A 82 -10.07 12.59 11.10
CA LYS A 82 -9.33 13.68 10.46
C LYS A 82 -8.04 13.11 9.87
N VAL A 83 -7.99 12.90 8.55
CA VAL A 83 -6.79 12.39 7.86
C VAL A 83 -5.94 13.57 7.41
N GLU A 84 -4.67 13.64 7.86
CA GLU A 84 -3.76 14.74 7.51
C GLU A 84 -3.11 14.53 6.14
N TYR A 85 -2.53 13.34 5.91
CA TYR A 85 -1.84 13.01 4.66
C TYR A 85 -2.37 11.72 4.06
N ILE A 86 -2.52 11.70 2.73
CA ILE A 86 -2.80 10.48 1.96
C ILE A 86 -1.71 10.30 0.91
N PHE A 87 -1.06 9.14 0.93
CA PHE A 87 -0.07 8.74 -0.06
C PHE A 87 -0.71 7.79 -1.07
N LEU A 88 -0.68 8.17 -2.35
CA LEU A 88 -1.30 7.43 -3.45
C LEU A 88 -0.24 7.01 -4.47
N PRO A 89 -0.30 5.79 -5.03
CA PRO A 89 0.52 5.46 -6.18
C PRO A 89 0.08 6.28 -7.40
N ILE A 90 1.04 6.82 -8.15
CA ILE A 90 0.76 7.31 -9.50
C ILE A 90 0.62 6.09 -10.41
N ILE A 91 -0.52 5.99 -11.07
CA ILE A 91 -0.80 4.94 -12.04
C ILE A 91 -0.94 5.56 -13.44
N ASP A 92 -0.41 4.87 -14.43
CA ASP A 92 -0.52 5.28 -15.82
C ASP A 92 -1.93 5.03 -16.40
N ASN A 93 -2.15 5.52 -17.63
CA ASN A 93 -3.43 5.41 -18.30
C ASN A 93 -3.87 3.95 -18.54
N ILE A 94 -2.94 3.05 -18.85
CA ILE A 94 -3.24 1.63 -19.08
C ILE A 94 -3.67 0.98 -17.76
N SER A 95 -3.00 1.28 -16.66
CA SER A 95 -3.36 0.80 -15.34
C SER A 95 -4.74 1.30 -14.91
N LYS A 96 -5.10 2.56 -15.21
CA LYS A 96 -6.47 3.07 -15.01
C LYS A 96 -7.48 2.27 -15.82
N LEU A 97 -7.21 2.04 -17.10
CA LEU A 97 -8.08 1.24 -17.98
C LEU A 97 -8.29 -0.18 -17.44
N LEU A 98 -7.22 -0.84 -16.98
CA LEU A 98 -7.31 -2.16 -16.37
C LEU A 98 -8.22 -2.18 -15.15
N LEU A 99 -8.11 -1.16 -14.28
CA LEU A 99 -8.91 -1.06 -13.07
C LEU A 99 -10.38 -0.76 -13.38
N ILE A 100 -10.67 0.18 -14.26
CA ILE A 100 -12.06 0.53 -14.59
C ILE A 100 -12.79 -0.57 -15.37
N THR A 101 -12.08 -1.38 -16.18
CA THR A 101 -12.68 -2.54 -16.87
C THR A 101 -13.08 -3.66 -15.92
N SER A 102 -12.54 -3.67 -14.71
CA SER A 102 -12.84 -4.67 -13.69
C SER A 102 -13.82 -4.18 -12.62
N ASN A 103 -14.30 -2.93 -12.72
CA ASN A 103 -15.17 -2.32 -11.72
C ASN A 103 -16.47 -1.80 -12.32
N ASP A 104 -17.60 -2.27 -11.78
CA ASP A 104 -18.94 -1.76 -12.11
C ASP A 104 -19.41 -0.68 -11.12
N ASN A 105 -18.69 -0.46 -10.02
CA ASN A 105 -19.05 0.53 -9.02
C ASN A 105 -18.58 1.92 -9.45
N LYS A 106 -19.54 2.82 -9.68
CA LYS A 106 -19.27 4.19 -10.14
C LYS A 106 -18.37 4.97 -9.19
N ASP A 107 -18.56 4.85 -7.88
CA ASP A 107 -17.75 5.59 -6.90
C ASP A 107 -16.28 5.16 -6.93
N ILE A 108 -16.04 3.86 -7.17
CA ILE A 108 -14.70 3.32 -7.33
C ILE A 108 -14.09 3.79 -8.65
N VAL A 109 -14.85 3.81 -9.73
CA VAL A 109 -14.40 4.33 -11.02
C VAL A 109 -14.05 5.82 -10.92
N ASP A 110 -14.89 6.63 -10.26
CA ASP A 110 -14.62 8.05 -10.00
C ASP A 110 -13.33 8.24 -9.20
N PHE A 111 -13.09 7.40 -8.18
CA PHE A 111 -11.84 7.41 -7.43
C PHE A 111 -10.64 7.05 -8.30
N ILE A 112 -10.70 5.99 -9.12
CA ILE A 112 -9.61 5.57 -10.01
C ILE A 112 -9.25 6.67 -11.01
N LEU A 113 -10.24 7.33 -11.59
CA LEU A 113 -10.02 8.36 -12.60
C LEU A 113 -9.41 9.63 -12.02
N SER A 114 -9.90 10.09 -10.87
CA SER A 114 -9.48 11.33 -10.21
C SER A 114 -9.44 11.19 -8.69
N PRO A 115 -8.48 10.44 -8.12
CA PRO A 115 -8.44 10.19 -6.68
C PRO A 115 -8.31 11.48 -5.85
N SER A 116 -7.55 12.46 -6.34
CA SER A 116 -7.39 13.74 -5.65
C SER A 116 -8.70 14.52 -5.57
N ASP A 117 -9.44 14.61 -6.67
CA ASP A 117 -10.73 15.30 -6.69
C ASP A 117 -11.77 14.57 -5.83
N TYR A 118 -11.75 13.24 -5.86
CA TYR A 118 -12.63 12.42 -5.04
C TYR A 118 -12.40 12.69 -3.54
N ILE A 119 -11.14 12.65 -3.10
CA ILE A 119 -10.76 12.89 -1.70
C ILE A 119 -11.10 14.31 -1.29
N LYS A 120 -10.75 15.30 -2.12
CA LYS A 120 -11.01 16.73 -1.82
C LYS A 120 -12.49 17.08 -1.68
N ARG A 121 -13.38 16.38 -2.37
CA ARG A 121 -14.85 16.55 -2.19
C ARG A 121 -15.33 16.12 -0.80
N ILE A 122 -14.59 15.20 -0.13
CA ILE A 122 -14.96 14.64 1.17
C ILE A 122 -14.23 15.37 2.31
N SER A 123 -12.93 15.66 2.09
CA SER A 123 -12.04 16.29 3.05
C SER A 123 -11.07 17.24 2.32
N ASP A 124 -11.38 18.53 2.33
CA ASP A 124 -10.62 19.58 1.67
C ASP A 124 -9.30 19.88 2.38
N ASN A 125 -9.20 19.59 3.67
CA ASN A 125 -8.01 19.82 4.50
C ASN A 125 -6.96 18.68 4.41
N THR A 126 -7.29 17.56 3.76
CA THR A 126 -6.37 16.45 3.59
C THR A 126 -5.30 16.77 2.54
N THR A 127 -4.04 16.63 2.89
CA THR A 127 -2.92 16.76 1.94
C THR A 127 -2.71 15.45 1.19
N ILE A 128 -2.70 15.52 -0.14
CA ILE A 128 -2.53 14.36 -1.00
C ILE A 128 -1.13 14.39 -1.60
N ILE A 129 -0.40 13.29 -1.45
CA ILE A 129 0.96 13.13 -1.96
C ILE A 129 0.98 11.91 -2.88
N SER A 130 1.38 12.11 -4.11
CA SER A 130 1.47 11.06 -5.09
C SER A 130 2.89 10.47 -5.12
N VAL A 131 3.00 9.15 -5.11
CA VAL A 131 4.28 8.43 -5.19
C VAL A 131 4.53 8.05 -6.64
N ASN A 132 5.61 8.59 -7.22
CA ASN A 132 6.00 8.28 -8.58
C ASN A 132 6.31 6.80 -8.76
N ALA A 133 5.87 6.23 -9.88
CA ALA A 133 6.33 4.91 -10.28
C ALA A 133 7.83 4.92 -10.54
N ASP A 134 8.53 3.89 -10.08
CA ASP A 134 9.96 3.77 -10.34
C ASP A 134 10.21 3.06 -11.68
N ASN A 135 10.99 3.71 -12.52
CA ASN A 135 11.60 3.11 -13.69
C ASN A 135 12.92 2.46 -13.26
N LEU A 136 12.94 1.14 -13.25
CA LEU A 136 13.96 0.26 -12.69
C LEU A 136 15.38 0.40 -13.28
N ASP A 137 15.51 1.07 -14.41
CA ASP A 137 16.79 1.26 -15.09
C ASP A 137 17.61 2.43 -14.53
N ASN A 138 17.12 3.13 -13.51
CA ASN A 138 17.82 4.25 -12.90
C ASN A 138 18.73 3.77 -11.76
N GLU A 139 19.99 3.44 -12.09
CA GLU A 139 21.05 3.10 -11.11
C GLU A 139 21.40 4.28 -10.18
N ASN A 140 20.97 5.51 -10.49
CA ASN A 140 21.20 6.72 -9.71
C ASN A 140 20.04 7.01 -8.77
N TYR A 141 19.73 6.08 -7.88
CA TYR A 141 18.76 6.31 -6.82
C TYR A 141 19.35 7.26 -5.76
N GLN A 142 18.78 8.45 -5.62
CA GLN A 142 19.01 9.31 -4.46
C GLN A 142 17.93 9.05 -3.42
N GLU A 143 18.32 8.58 -2.24
CA GLU A 143 17.42 8.48 -1.09
C GLU A 143 16.88 9.88 -0.76
N GLY A 144 15.62 10.14 -1.09
CA GLY A 144 14.93 11.35 -0.69
C GLY A 144 14.50 11.27 0.77
N LEU A 145 14.62 12.36 1.50
CA LEU A 145 13.99 12.52 2.82
C LEU A 145 12.78 13.44 2.68
N PHE A 146 11.65 13.01 3.22
CA PHE A 146 10.41 13.76 3.27
C PHE A 146 9.91 13.83 4.72
N ASP A 147 10.16 14.95 5.37
CA ASP A 147 9.73 15.18 6.75
C ASP A 147 8.40 15.94 6.75
N LEU A 148 7.35 15.26 7.14
CA LEU A 148 5.99 15.82 7.19
C LEU A 148 5.82 16.94 8.23
N SER A 149 6.77 17.11 9.14
CA SER A 149 6.78 18.20 10.12
C SER A 149 7.30 19.53 9.55
N GLN A 150 7.89 19.52 8.34
CA GLN A 150 8.49 20.70 7.73
C GLN A 150 7.58 21.32 6.67
N GLU A 151 7.27 22.61 6.77
CA GLU A 151 6.41 23.34 5.83
C GLU A 151 6.86 23.22 4.36
N GLN A 152 8.17 23.11 4.10
CA GLN A 152 8.70 22.95 2.75
C GLN A 152 8.35 21.58 2.13
N SER A 153 8.19 20.55 2.95
CA SER A 153 7.76 19.24 2.51
C SER A 153 6.28 19.24 2.12
N ILE A 154 5.44 19.97 2.86
CA ILE A 154 3.98 20.05 2.66
C ILE A 154 3.59 20.61 1.28
N ARG A 155 4.47 21.37 0.63
CA ARG A 155 4.24 21.94 -0.71
C ARG A 155 4.50 20.97 -1.86
N ARG A 156 5.04 19.78 -1.59
CA ARG A 156 5.28 18.77 -2.62
C ARG A 156 4.04 17.94 -2.84
N GLU A 157 3.52 17.94 -4.05
CA GLU A 157 2.40 17.09 -4.45
C GLU A 157 2.86 15.69 -4.87
N THR A 158 4.15 15.52 -5.17
CA THR A 158 4.72 14.25 -5.62
C THR A 158 6.07 13.95 -4.96
N ILE A 159 6.31 12.67 -4.70
CA ILE A 159 7.60 12.16 -4.20
C ILE A 159 8.06 10.95 -5.02
N PRO A 160 9.37 10.74 -5.17
CA PRO A 160 9.91 9.52 -5.77
C PRO A 160 9.60 8.28 -4.94
N SER A 161 9.46 7.11 -5.58
CA SER A 161 9.52 5.82 -4.92
C SER A 161 10.80 5.67 -4.11
N GLY A 162 10.71 5.06 -2.92
CA GLY A 162 11.84 4.88 -2.01
C GLY A 162 12.21 6.12 -1.19
N THR A 163 11.46 7.21 -1.29
CA THR A 163 11.61 8.35 -0.40
C THR A 163 11.34 7.94 1.05
N ARG A 164 12.25 8.27 1.96
CA ARG A 164 12.06 8.05 3.40
C ARG A 164 11.14 9.12 3.97
N ILE A 165 9.99 8.71 4.45
CA ILE A 165 8.98 9.58 5.06
C ILE A 165 9.13 9.49 6.57
N VAL A 166 9.34 10.63 7.24
CA VAL A 166 9.47 10.73 8.69
C VAL A 166 8.55 11.80 9.25
N PHE A 167 8.31 11.73 10.55
CA PHE A 167 7.47 12.66 11.30
C PHE A 167 8.25 13.19 12.49
N SER A 168 9.21 14.08 12.25
CA SER A 168 10.15 14.53 13.29
C SER A 168 9.49 15.33 14.41
N SER A 169 8.31 15.96 14.18
CA SER A 169 7.55 16.66 15.22
C SER A 169 7.11 15.77 16.37
N TYR A 170 6.93 14.47 16.11
CA TYR A 170 6.54 13.50 17.14
C TYR A 170 7.74 12.84 17.81
N ASN A 171 8.96 13.26 17.47
CA ASN A 171 10.21 12.62 17.91
C ASN A 171 10.22 11.10 17.69
N THR A 172 9.46 10.66 16.68
CA THR A 172 9.39 9.25 16.30
C THR A 172 10.63 8.91 15.52
N LYS A 173 11.44 8.01 16.03
CA LYS A 173 12.52 7.39 15.26
C LYS A 173 11.98 6.30 14.35
N TRP A 174 10.94 6.63 13.58
CA TRP A 174 10.20 5.71 12.70
C TRP A 174 10.12 6.28 11.30
N GLU A 175 10.18 5.41 10.32
CA GLU A 175 10.16 5.80 8.91
C GLU A 175 9.27 4.89 8.07
N TYR A 176 8.75 5.48 7.01
CA TYR A 176 7.96 4.81 5.99
C TYR A 176 8.64 4.98 4.64
N ILE A 177 8.78 3.90 3.88
CA ILE A 177 9.42 3.95 2.56
C ILE A 177 8.47 3.31 1.55
N PRO A 178 7.69 4.10 0.79
CA PRO A 178 6.83 3.58 -0.26
C PRO A 178 7.63 3.27 -1.53
N PHE A 179 7.24 2.22 -2.21
CA PHE A 179 7.76 1.85 -3.51
C PHE A 179 6.62 1.53 -4.46
N ASN A 180 6.39 2.39 -5.43
CA ASN A 180 5.38 2.23 -6.47
C ASN A 180 6.03 1.59 -7.70
N PHE A 181 5.69 0.34 -7.97
CA PHE A 181 6.26 -0.44 -9.06
C PHE A 181 5.45 -0.26 -10.34
N ASN A 182 6.16 -0.12 -11.47
CA ASN A 182 5.56 -0.07 -12.80
C ASN A 182 5.95 -1.31 -13.61
N ASN A 183 4.97 -2.10 -14.02
CA ASN A 183 5.19 -3.27 -14.87
C ASN A 183 5.29 -2.86 -16.34
N GLN A 184 6.48 -2.39 -16.75
CA GLN A 184 6.75 -1.94 -18.11
C GLN A 184 6.48 -3.00 -19.18
N GLN A 185 6.76 -4.29 -18.87
CA GLN A 185 6.50 -5.35 -19.82
C GLN A 185 5.02 -5.52 -20.13
N LEU A 186 4.18 -5.46 -19.09
CA LEU A 186 2.73 -5.52 -19.26
C LEU A 186 2.21 -4.34 -20.10
N ILE A 187 2.72 -3.14 -19.84
CA ILE A 187 2.36 -1.93 -20.59
C ILE A 187 2.71 -2.12 -22.08
N MET A 188 3.95 -2.55 -22.38
CA MET A 188 4.39 -2.78 -23.76
C MET A 188 3.57 -3.86 -24.46
N ASP A 189 3.20 -4.94 -23.78
CA ASP A 189 2.37 -6.01 -24.34
C ASP A 189 0.97 -5.52 -24.68
N ILE A 190 0.37 -4.69 -23.84
CA ILE A 190 -0.93 -4.07 -24.07
C ILE A 190 -0.84 -3.08 -25.24
N GLU A 191 0.15 -2.20 -25.26
CA GLU A 191 0.37 -1.28 -26.37
C GLU A 191 0.54 -1.98 -27.71
N LYS A 192 1.29 -3.08 -27.72
CA LYS A 192 1.47 -3.92 -28.90
C LYS A 192 0.14 -4.49 -29.36
N ALA A 193 -0.65 -5.06 -28.45
CA ALA A 193 -1.95 -5.64 -28.81
C ALA A 193 -2.92 -4.61 -29.40
N TYR A 194 -2.95 -3.39 -28.87
CA TYR A 194 -3.74 -2.31 -29.46
C TYR A 194 -3.26 -1.97 -30.89
N ARG A 195 -1.95 -1.82 -31.10
CA ARG A 195 -1.36 -1.56 -32.43
C ARG A 195 -1.67 -2.68 -33.43
N ASP A 196 -1.52 -3.94 -33.02
CA ASP A 196 -1.78 -5.11 -33.87
C ASP A 196 -3.26 -5.18 -34.33
N ASN A 197 -4.16 -4.58 -33.55
CA ASN A 197 -5.58 -4.42 -33.90
C ASN A 197 -5.90 -3.10 -34.61
N GLY A 198 -4.89 -2.31 -34.99
CA GLY A 198 -5.06 -1.03 -35.67
C GLY A 198 -5.73 0.05 -34.82
N ARG A 199 -5.63 -0.04 -33.51
CA ARG A 199 -6.22 0.90 -32.55
C ARG A 199 -5.17 1.63 -31.73
N ILE A 200 -5.58 2.78 -31.18
CA ILE A 200 -4.83 3.58 -30.24
C ILE A 200 -5.42 3.32 -28.84
N ILE A 201 -4.59 3.32 -27.81
CA ILE A 201 -5.06 3.22 -26.43
C ILE A 201 -5.89 4.46 -26.08
N PRO A 202 -7.14 4.29 -25.66
CA PRO A 202 -8.00 5.42 -25.32
C PRO A 202 -7.56 6.09 -24.02
N ASP A 203 -7.91 7.36 -23.87
CA ASP A 203 -7.79 8.05 -22.57
C ASP A 203 -8.84 7.49 -21.60
N ALA A 204 -8.40 6.96 -20.47
CA ALA A 204 -9.29 6.39 -19.46
C ALA A 204 -10.36 7.38 -18.96
N ASN A 205 -10.06 8.68 -18.97
CA ASN A 205 -11.00 9.72 -18.53
C ASN A 205 -12.08 10.05 -19.58
N LYS A 206 -11.95 9.55 -20.82
CA LYS A 206 -12.85 9.86 -21.94
C LYS A 206 -13.39 8.62 -22.64
N ILE A 207 -13.13 7.44 -22.07
CA ILE A 207 -13.48 6.17 -22.67
C ILE A 207 -15.01 5.99 -22.75
N ASP A 208 -15.49 5.59 -23.90
CA ASP A 208 -16.88 5.16 -24.08
C ASP A 208 -17.05 3.65 -23.85
N LYS A 209 -18.31 3.19 -23.84
CA LYS A 209 -18.62 1.78 -23.58
C LYS A 209 -18.01 0.84 -24.63
N THR A 210 -17.98 1.24 -25.91
CA THR A 210 -17.46 0.40 -26.99
C THR A 210 -15.95 0.21 -26.86
N GLU A 211 -15.26 1.28 -26.51
CA GLU A 211 -13.81 1.23 -26.24
C GLU A 211 -13.49 0.44 -24.96
N LEU A 212 -14.34 0.56 -23.93
CA LEU A 212 -14.19 -0.20 -22.69
C LEU A 212 -14.39 -1.70 -22.93
N ASP A 213 -15.39 -2.10 -23.72
CA ASP A 213 -15.64 -3.50 -24.09
C ASP A 213 -14.44 -4.06 -24.90
N PHE A 214 -13.88 -3.27 -25.83
CA PHE A 214 -12.68 -3.65 -26.56
C PHE A 214 -11.46 -3.79 -25.64
N ALA A 215 -11.24 -2.84 -24.73
CA ALA A 215 -10.17 -2.91 -23.72
C ALA A 215 -10.26 -4.20 -22.90
N ASN A 216 -11.47 -4.57 -22.48
CA ASN A 216 -11.73 -5.82 -21.75
C ASN A 216 -11.31 -7.07 -22.55
N ILE A 217 -11.61 -7.10 -23.86
CA ILE A 217 -11.20 -8.20 -24.73
C ILE A 217 -9.67 -8.31 -24.78
N ILE A 218 -8.97 -7.20 -25.02
CA ILE A 218 -7.50 -7.18 -25.09
C ILE A 218 -6.88 -7.61 -23.77
N PHE A 219 -7.38 -7.08 -22.63
CA PHE A 219 -6.84 -7.41 -21.33
C PHE A 219 -7.05 -8.88 -20.98
N ASN A 220 -8.21 -9.44 -21.29
CA ASN A 220 -8.47 -10.87 -21.07
C ASN A 220 -7.57 -11.77 -21.93
N GLN A 221 -7.21 -11.36 -23.14
CA GLN A 221 -6.28 -12.09 -24.00
C GLN A 221 -4.85 -12.08 -23.47
N ILE A 222 -4.37 -10.93 -22.96
CA ILE A 222 -3.00 -10.77 -22.48
C ILE A 222 -2.82 -11.36 -21.07
N LEU A 223 -3.80 -11.15 -20.18
CA LEU A 223 -3.66 -11.46 -18.78
C LEU A 223 -4.01 -12.91 -18.41
N ASN A 224 -4.46 -13.74 -19.36
CA ASN A 224 -4.82 -15.13 -19.09
C ASN A 224 -5.56 -15.34 -17.76
N LEU A 225 -6.61 -14.50 -17.53
CA LEU A 225 -7.55 -14.62 -16.42
C LEU A 225 -6.99 -14.54 -14.99
N GLY A 226 -7.08 -13.39 -14.41
CA GLY A 226 -7.26 -13.19 -12.97
C GLY A 226 -6.05 -12.68 -12.19
N SER A 227 -4.87 -13.29 -12.23
CA SER A 227 -3.77 -12.95 -11.31
C SER A 227 -2.93 -11.73 -11.70
N LYS A 228 -2.85 -11.40 -13.00
CA LYS A 228 -1.98 -10.32 -13.48
C LYS A 228 -2.57 -8.91 -13.39
N ARG A 229 -3.86 -8.78 -13.07
CA ARG A 229 -4.50 -7.45 -12.89
C ARG A 229 -3.96 -6.71 -11.67
N ASN A 230 -3.41 -7.44 -10.70
CA ASN A 230 -2.86 -6.91 -9.45
C ASN A 230 -1.35 -6.61 -9.52
N SER A 231 -0.81 -6.40 -10.72
CA SER A 231 0.62 -6.10 -10.92
C SER A 231 1.05 -4.71 -10.46
N HIS A 232 0.12 -3.87 -10.04
CA HIS A 232 0.32 -2.48 -9.65
C HIS A 232 -0.08 -2.29 -8.18
N SER A 233 0.83 -2.61 -7.26
CA SER A 233 0.60 -2.36 -5.85
C SER A 233 1.81 -1.64 -5.26
N MET A 234 1.58 -0.53 -4.56
CA MET A 234 2.63 0.19 -3.86
C MET A 234 3.00 -0.58 -2.59
N ILE A 235 4.23 -1.05 -2.53
CA ILE A 235 4.80 -1.67 -1.34
C ILE A 235 5.15 -0.57 -0.33
N LEU A 236 4.99 -0.87 0.96
CA LEU A 236 5.41 0.03 2.02
C LEU A 236 6.30 -0.71 3.03
N TYR A 237 7.50 -0.20 3.25
CA TYR A 237 8.26 -0.50 4.45
C TYR A 237 7.83 0.44 5.59
N SER A 238 7.65 -0.11 6.77
CA SER A 238 7.42 0.62 8.01
C SER A 238 8.33 0.06 9.08
N GLY A 239 9.17 0.89 9.69
CA GLY A 239 10.10 0.41 10.71
C GLY A 239 10.88 1.52 11.40
N ALA A 240 11.60 1.14 12.46
CA ALA A 240 12.46 2.05 13.16
C ALA A 240 13.61 2.55 12.28
N SER A 241 13.90 3.84 12.34
CA SER A 241 15.06 4.44 11.66
C SER A 241 16.38 3.93 12.23
N ASN A 242 16.38 3.58 13.53
CA ASN A 242 17.48 2.90 14.19
C ASN A 242 16.92 1.73 15.01
N PRO A 243 17.10 0.48 14.53
CA PRO A 243 16.54 -0.71 15.19
C PRO A 243 17.00 -0.94 16.61
N GLN A 244 18.17 -0.38 17.00
CA GLN A 244 18.72 -0.54 18.36
C GLN A 244 17.92 0.24 19.42
N ASP A 245 17.11 1.19 19.00
CA ASP A 245 16.33 2.04 19.91
C ASP A 245 14.98 1.39 20.29
N TRP A 246 14.66 0.22 19.76
CA TRP A 246 13.35 -0.42 19.91
C TRP A 246 13.48 -1.87 20.35
N ASP A 247 12.68 -2.25 21.36
CA ASP A 247 12.44 -3.64 21.72
C ASP A 247 11.12 -4.09 21.10
N CYS A 248 11.14 -5.16 20.31
CA CYS A 248 9.94 -5.72 19.70
C CYS A 248 9.42 -6.92 20.51
N GLY A 249 8.16 -6.87 20.88
CA GLY A 249 7.44 -8.00 21.47
C GLY A 249 6.23 -8.38 20.59
N VAL A 250 6.06 -9.66 20.30
CA VAL A 250 4.86 -10.15 19.64
C VAL A 250 3.81 -10.51 20.69
N MET A 251 2.64 -9.85 20.62
CA MET A 251 1.50 -10.14 21.48
C MET A 251 0.50 -11.03 20.73
N TYR A 252 0.20 -12.19 21.28
CA TYR A 252 -0.86 -13.06 20.79
C TYR A 252 -1.88 -13.28 21.92
N ASN A 253 -3.13 -12.88 21.71
CA ASN A 253 -4.21 -13.00 22.72
C ASN A 253 -3.83 -12.44 24.11
N ASN A 254 -3.23 -11.25 24.18
CA ASN A 254 -2.73 -10.63 25.40
C ASN A 254 -1.58 -11.38 26.10
N PHE A 255 -0.98 -12.38 25.44
CA PHE A 255 0.22 -13.03 25.92
C PHE A 255 1.43 -12.60 25.09
N CYS A 256 2.42 -12.02 25.73
CA CYS A 256 3.73 -11.80 25.13
C CYS A 256 4.42 -13.16 25.00
N ILE A 257 4.66 -13.64 23.78
CA ILE A 257 5.36 -14.91 23.54
C ILE A 257 6.75 -14.89 24.19
N HIS A 258 7.38 -13.73 24.30
CA HIS A 258 8.68 -13.56 24.95
C HIS A 258 8.65 -13.63 26.48
N LYS A 259 7.49 -13.53 27.12
CA LYS A 259 7.37 -13.62 28.59
C LYS A 259 7.73 -15.00 29.15
N TYR A 260 7.76 -16.03 28.29
CA TYR A 260 8.20 -17.39 28.63
C TYR A 260 9.63 -17.72 28.18
N CYS A 261 10.30 -16.84 27.44
CA CYS A 261 11.73 -16.95 27.22
C CYS A 261 12.49 -16.53 28.49
N ILE A 262 12.64 -17.48 29.44
CA ILE A 262 13.40 -17.32 30.69
C ILE A 262 14.90 -17.04 30.42
N HIS A 263 15.37 -17.33 29.24
CA HIS A 263 16.68 -16.94 28.74
C HIS A 263 16.51 -15.86 27.71
N ARG A 264 17.16 -14.69 27.87
CA ARG A 264 17.38 -13.72 26.80
C ARG A 264 17.88 -14.52 25.59
N CYS A 265 16.95 -14.87 24.72
CA CYS A 265 17.27 -15.64 23.52
C CYS A 265 18.15 -14.71 22.67
N TYR A 266 19.43 -14.98 22.61
CA TYR A 266 20.39 -14.26 21.76
C TYR A 266 19.97 -14.30 20.28
N TYR A 267 19.02 -15.18 19.94
CA TYR A 267 18.45 -15.38 18.62
C TYR A 267 17.14 -14.61 18.35
N CYS A 268 16.51 -14.02 19.36
CA CYS A 268 15.27 -13.24 19.17
C CYS A 268 15.56 -11.72 19.13
N LYS A 269 16.50 -11.28 18.34
CA LYS A 269 16.52 -9.90 17.89
C LYS A 269 15.42 -9.74 16.82
N MET A 270 14.17 -9.73 17.26
CA MET A 270 13.08 -9.33 16.37
C MET A 270 13.25 -7.83 16.13
N THR A 271 13.53 -7.51 14.90
CA THR A 271 13.55 -6.14 14.42
C THR A 271 12.11 -5.65 14.25
N THR A 272 11.90 -4.34 14.20
CA THR A 272 10.56 -3.75 14.22
C THR A 272 9.94 -3.57 12.84
N GLY A 273 10.74 -3.78 11.79
CA GLY A 273 10.34 -3.49 10.41
C GLY A 273 9.26 -4.44 9.89
N CYS A 274 8.31 -3.87 9.18
CA CYS A 274 7.23 -4.57 8.49
C CYS A 274 7.22 -4.20 7.01
N PHE A 275 6.99 -5.19 6.15
CA PHE A 275 6.61 -5.00 4.77
C PHE A 275 5.10 -5.19 4.59
N TYR A 276 4.47 -4.19 4.01
CA TYR A 276 3.12 -4.25 3.46
C TYR A 276 3.21 -4.33 1.94
N PHE A 277 2.68 -5.39 1.35
CA PHE A 277 2.75 -5.62 -0.09
C PHE A 277 1.46 -5.29 -0.83
N GLY A 278 0.35 -5.09 -0.12
CA GLY A 278 -0.96 -5.05 -0.77
C GLY A 278 -1.16 -6.32 -1.61
N ASP A 279 -1.51 -6.13 -2.88
CA ASP A 279 -1.72 -7.22 -3.82
C ASP A 279 -0.55 -7.43 -4.80
N PHE A 280 0.63 -6.94 -4.46
CA PHE A 280 1.80 -7.00 -5.33
C PHE A 280 2.13 -8.43 -5.76
N ASP A 281 2.49 -8.61 -7.03
CA ASP A 281 2.91 -9.93 -7.56
C ASP A 281 4.43 -10.09 -7.49
N LEU A 282 4.89 -10.87 -6.52
CA LEU A 282 6.32 -11.18 -6.33
C LEU A 282 6.90 -12.10 -7.43
N ASN A 283 6.07 -12.65 -8.32
CA ASN A 283 6.51 -13.49 -9.43
C ASN A 283 6.88 -12.69 -10.68
N ILE A 284 6.66 -11.38 -10.69
CA ILE A 284 7.15 -10.51 -11.76
C ILE A 284 8.68 -10.61 -11.80
N GLN A 285 9.24 -10.90 -12.98
CA GLN A 285 10.66 -11.28 -13.16
C GLN A 285 11.65 -10.30 -12.52
N SER A 286 11.36 -9.00 -12.53
CA SER A 286 12.22 -7.98 -11.93
C SER A 286 11.88 -7.63 -10.49
N ALA A 287 10.74 -8.08 -9.95
CA ALA A 287 10.20 -7.63 -8.67
C ALA A 287 11.17 -7.84 -7.50
N LEU A 288 11.64 -9.07 -7.31
CA LEU A 288 12.55 -9.40 -6.21
C LEU A 288 13.87 -8.64 -6.28
N LYS A 289 14.46 -8.51 -7.49
CA LYS A 289 15.68 -7.73 -7.68
C LYS A 289 15.48 -6.29 -7.26
N ASN A 290 14.36 -5.69 -7.65
CA ASN A 290 14.08 -4.30 -7.38
C ASN A 290 13.80 -4.05 -5.91
N ILE A 291 13.02 -4.91 -5.26
CA ILE A 291 12.82 -4.90 -3.81
C ILE A 291 14.17 -4.97 -3.09
N SER A 292 15.05 -5.88 -3.51
CA SER A 292 16.35 -6.05 -2.86
C SER A 292 17.27 -4.81 -3.00
N ILE A 293 17.23 -4.13 -4.13
CA ILE A 293 17.99 -2.91 -4.36
C ILE A 293 17.41 -1.75 -3.53
N LYS A 294 16.11 -1.52 -3.65
CA LYS A 294 15.44 -0.36 -3.03
C LYS A 294 15.39 -0.41 -1.51
N TYR A 295 15.30 -1.60 -0.94
CA TYR A 295 15.23 -1.78 0.51
C TYR A 295 16.52 -2.35 1.11
N ASN A 296 17.64 -2.27 0.38
CA ASN A 296 18.92 -2.82 0.84
C ASN A 296 19.37 -2.24 2.19
N THR A 297 19.08 -0.97 2.46
CA THR A 297 19.44 -0.28 3.71
C THR A 297 18.60 -0.70 4.91
N VAL A 298 17.40 -1.25 4.68
CA VAL A 298 16.44 -1.60 5.75
C VAL A 298 16.09 -3.09 5.80
N LYS A 299 16.56 -3.91 4.86
CA LYS A 299 16.22 -5.34 4.77
C LYS A 299 16.50 -6.14 6.05
N ASP A 300 17.56 -5.79 6.75
CA ASP A 300 17.97 -6.47 8.00
C ASP A 300 17.07 -6.10 9.18
N ASN A 301 16.21 -5.09 9.02
CA ASN A 301 15.27 -4.63 10.03
C ASN A 301 13.87 -5.24 9.89
N ILE A 302 13.63 -6.03 8.80
CA ILE A 302 12.31 -6.55 8.48
C ILE A 302 12.12 -7.90 9.15
N SER A 303 11.22 -8.00 10.11
CA SER A 303 10.85 -9.23 10.79
C SER A 303 9.37 -9.61 10.61
N ILE A 304 8.58 -8.73 10.01
CA ILE A 304 7.16 -8.97 9.73
C ILE A 304 6.91 -8.67 8.26
N MET A 305 6.10 -9.49 7.63
CA MET A 305 5.70 -9.31 6.24
C MET A 305 4.22 -9.66 6.06
N GLN A 306 3.47 -8.76 5.46
CA GLN A 306 2.17 -9.12 4.92
C GLN A 306 2.38 -10.04 3.70
N VAL A 307 1.73 -11.19 3.67
CA VAL A 307 1.74 -12.04 2.47
C VAL A 307 0.90 -11.36 1.39
N PRO A 308 1.46 -11.14 0.19
CA PRO A 308 0.75 -10.43 -0.88
C PRO A 308 -0.59 -11.05 -1.22
N HIS A 309 -1.54 -10.20 -1.67
CA HIS A 309 -2.82 -10.60 -2.23
C HIS A 309 -3.57 -11.58 -1.34
N HIS A 310 -3.83 -11.16 -0.09
CA HIS A 310 -4.58 -11.93 0.92
C HIS A 310 -4.05 -13.36 1.15
N GLY A 311 -2.74 -13.58 0.94
CA GLY A 311 -2.11 -14.89 1.05
C GLY A 311 -2.23 -15.77 -0.19
N SER A 312 -2.51 -15.18 -1.36
CA SER A 312 -2.58 -15.92 -2.62
C SER A 312 -1.23 -16.55 -3.00
N ILE A 313 -1.22 -17.87 -3.18
CA ILE A 313 -0.04 -18.60 -3.66
C ILE A 313 0.42 -18.14 -5.05
N HIS A 314 -0.48 -17.56 -5.84
CA HIS A 314 -0.16 -17.09 -7.19
C HIS A 314 0.66 -15.80 -7.21
N ASN A 315 0.60 -15.01 -6.13
CA ASN A 315 1.33 -13.74 -6.01
C ASN A 315 2.55 -13.86 -5.10
N PHE A 316 2.70 -14.98 -4.38
CA PHE A 316 3.80 -15.21 -3.46
C PHE A 316 4.98 -15.89 -4.13
N ASN A 317 6.20 -15.42 -3.84
CA ASN A 317 7.44 -16.03 -4.29
C ASN A 317 8.36 -16.28 -3.10
N ILE A 318 8.63 -17.56 -2.83
CA ILE A 318 9.45 -18.00 -1.69
C ILE A 318 10.85 -17.39 -1.70
N ASN A 319 11.37 -17.03 -2.87
CA ASN A 319 12.70 -16.43 -2.99
C ASN A 319 12.81 -15.05 -2.33
N ILE A 320 11.68 -14.44 -1.90
CA ILE A 320 11.72 -13.21 -1.10
C ILE A 320 12.56 -13.40 0.17
N PHE A 321 12.56 -14.57 0.78
CA PHE A 321 13.36 -14.88 1.96
C PHE A 321 14.86 -14.83 1.74
N ASN A 322 15.33 -14.95 0.50
CA ASN A 322 16.75 -14.77 0.17
C ASN A 322 17.20 -13.30 0.33
N PHE A 323 16.25 -12.36 0.29
CA PHE A 323 16.50 -10.92 0.46
C PHE A 323 16.19 -10.42 1.86
N LEU A 324 15.44 -11.18 2.65
CA LEU A 324 14.97 -10.81 3.97
C LEU A 324 15.53 -11.78 5.02
N PRO A 325 16.83 -11.66 5.36
CA PRO A 325 17.50 -12.65 6.21
C PRO A 325 16.90 -12.72 7.61
N SER A 326 16.28 -11.63 8.09
CA SER A 326 15.62 -11.59 9.40
C SER A 326 14.33 -12.41 9.46
N LEU A 327 13.76 -12.78 8.30
CA LEU A 327 12.56 -13.63 8.20
C LEU A 327 12.91 -15.13 8.04
N ASN A 328 14.18 -15.47 7.89
CA ASN A 328 14.60 -16.88 7.88
C ASN A 328 14.48 -17.46 9.28
N ILE A 329 13.52 -18.37 9.44
CA ILE A 329 13.24 -19.15 10.64
C ILE A 329 14.14 -20.38 10.66
#